data_fd845ed57c3ee0da6573c117e128134b
#
_entry.id   fd845ed57c3ee0da6573c117e128134b
#
_cell.length_a   1.000
_cell.length_b   1.000
_cell.length_c   1.000
_cell.angle_alpha   90.00
_cell.angle_beta   90.00
_cell.angle_gamma   90.00
#
_symmetry.space_group_name_H-M   'P 1'
#
loop_
_entity.id
_entity.type
_entity.pdbx_description
1 polymer ?
#
loop_
_entity_poly.entity_id
_entity_poly.type
_entity_poly.pdbx_seq_one_letter_code
_entity_poly.pdbx_strand_id
1 'polypeptide(L)'
;GKGLLYAAVVLIVTCPCALSLATPVAILTAAGSLARQGVLVRNLQGLEALAKVHTIVFDKTGTLTQEGLAVQASHAANGEALPAEYSALAVALAKQSMHPVSKALQSLSVGEDEHAWQVLQLQELAGQGLRAQVQSSAHWQGQPRWVRLGSLAFAAAGNWPQTLTQAVYLSLEQSEPEGMASAPAVLPLAAFELEECVRPEAAQVVHDLQALGIQVQLLSGDGPAAVARVAEAVGIAHYQAQRSPQDKLLALQALQAQNVTVGMVGDGLNDGPVLAGADVSFAFGRAVPLARARSDFVVLGSDLRQIVQTLAFARKTLRIVRQNLGWAMAYNIVSVPFAALGMVPPWLAGLGMAASSLWVVINAARLAGSKNQLALPLQAEGASPQWINQPTAG
;
A
#
# COMPACT_ATOMS: atom_id res chain seq x y z
N GLY A 1 45.07 -33.68 38.79
CA GLY A 1 45.15 -32.26 38.78
C GLY A 1 45.11 -31.57 37.43
N LYS A 2 46.17 -31.59 36.62
CA LYS A 2 46.29 -30.74 35.42
C LYS A 2 45.31 -31.10 34.30
N GLY A 3 45.01 -32.38 34.08
CA GLY A 3 44.05 -32.79 33.04
C GLY A 3 42.61 -32.33 33.30
N LEU A 4 42.15 -32.30 34.55
CA LEU A 4 40.84 -31.77 34.92
C LEU A 4 40.74 -30.24 34.68
N LEU A 5 41.85 -29.53 34.94
CA LEU A 5 41.94 -28.09 34.69
C LEU A 5 41.82 -27.78 33.18
N TYR A 6 42.53 -28.54 32.34
CA TYR A 6 42.46 -28.37 30.87
C TYR A 6 41.06 -28.71 30.34
N ALA A 7 40.44 -29.79 30.84
CA ALA A 7 39.07 -30.11 30.49
C ALA A 7 38.08 -29.00 30.86
N ALA A 8 38.24 -28.40 32.08
CA ALA A 8 37.42 -27.28 32.52
C ALA A 8 37.61 -26.04 31.61
N VAL A 9 38.84 -25.70 31.22
CA VAL A 9 39.15 -24.57 30.34
C VAL A 9 38.55 -24.79 28.97
N VAL A 10 38.64 -26.00 28.40
CA VAL A 10 38.03 -26.33 27.12
C VAL A 10 36.50 -26.19 27.21
N LEU A 11 35.86 -26.67 28.26
CA LEU A 11 34.42 -26.52 28.50
C LEU A 11 33.98 -25.04 28.56
N ILE A 12 34.77 -24.19 29.21
CA ILE A 12 34.51 -22.75 29.30
C ILE A 12 34.60 -22.11 27.90
N VAL A 13 35.67 -22.39 27.16
CA VAL A 13 35.94 -21.79 25.83
C VAL A 13 34.93 -22.27 24.78
N THR A 14 34.49 -23.54 24.86
CA THR A 14 33.51 -24.12 23.93
C THR A 14 32.07 -23.70 24.22
N CYS A 15 31.83 -22.92 25.29
CA CYS A 15 30.48 -22.38 25.53
C CYS A 15 30.01 -21.54 24.31
N PRO A 16 28.91 -21.88 23.64
CA PRO A 16 28.45 -21.18 22.43
C PRO A 16 27.71 -19.87 22.73
N CYS A 17 28.07 -19.18 23.86
CA CYS A 17 27.34 -18.01 24.35
C CYS A 17 27.24 -16.89 23.30
N ALA A 18 28.35 -16.56 22.64
CA ALA A 18 28.36 -15.56 21.54
C ALA A 18 27.55 -16.02 20.33
N LEU A 19 27.61 -17.31 20.01
CA LEU A 19 26.87 -17.92 18.88
C LEU A 19 25.36 -17.91 19.14
N SER A 20 24.94 -18.28 20.34
CA SER A 20 23.51 -18.33 20.71
C SER A 20 22.87 -16.93 20.82
N LEU A 21 23.65 -15.89 21.12
CA LEU A 21 23.19 -14.51 21.20
C LEU A 21 23.23 -13.77 19.85
N ALA A 22 24.01 -14.25 18.88
CA ALA A 22 24.28 -13.56 17.63
C ALA A 22 23.03 -13.19 16.84
N THR A 23 22.09 -14.12 16.70
CA THR A 23 20.85 -13.91 15.94
C THR A 23 19.77 -13.19 16.76
N PRO A 24 19.38 -13.66 17.97
CA PRO A 24 18.25 -13.04 18.67
C PRO A 24 18.50 -11.58 19.07
N VAL A 25 19.71 -11.21 19.50
CA VAL A 25 19.99 -9.81 19.85
C VAL A 25 19.90 -8.90 18.64
N ALA A 26 20.41 -9.29 17.48
CA ALA A 26 20.33 -8.50 16.27
C ALA A 26 18.88 -8.34 15.80
N ILE A 27 18.09 -9.43 15.79
CA ILE A 27 16.70 -9.41 15.34
C ILE A 27 15.81 -8.59 16.29
N LEU A 28 15.96 -8.74 17.61
CA LEU A 28 15.18 -7.96 18.58
C LEU A 28 15.53 -6.47 18.52
N THR A 29 16.82 -6.14 18.37
CA THR A 29 17.26 -4.74 18.18
C THR A 29 16.69 -4.15 16.91
N ALA A 30 16.67 -4.94 15.83
CA ALA A 30 16.07 -4.53 14.56
C ALA A 30 14.57 -4.30 14.67
N ALA A 31 13.83 -5.22 15.28
CA ALA A 31 12.39 -5.09 15.50
C ALA A 31 12.04 -3.85 16.34
N GLY A 32 12.79 -3.59 17.41
CA GLY A 32 12.64 -2.39 18.23
C GLY A 32 12.96 -1.10 17.46
N SER A 33 13.93 -1.12 16.54
CA SER A 33 14.24 0.03 15.68
C SER A 33 13.15 0.30 14.66
N LEU A 34 12.61 -0.74 14.00
CA LEU A 34 11.51 -0.65 13.05
C LEU A 34 10.22 -0.16 13.73
N ALA A 35 9.92 -0.63 14.93
CA ALA A 35 8.75 -0.19 15.70
C ALA A 35 8.78 1.32 15.96
N ARG A 36 9.95 1.89 16.28
CA ARG A 36 10.12 3.36 16.44
C ARG A 36 9.93 4.13 15.13
N GLN A 37 10.07 3.47 13.99
CA GLN A 37 9.85 4.03 12.65
C GLN A 37 8.43 3.79 12.12
N GLY A 38 7.55 3.20 12.94
CA GLY A 38 6.16 2.93 12.55
C GLY A 38 5.95 1.61 11.82
N VAL A 39 6.90 0.69 11.87
CA VAL A 39 6.74 -0.67 11.32
C VAL A 39 6.79 -1.68 12.46
N LEU A 40 5.65 -2.29 12.76
CA LEU A 40 5.57 -3.34 13.79
C LEU A 40 5.95 -4.69 13.17
N VAL A 41 6.98 -5.32 13.74
CA VAL A 41 7.41 -6.69 13.40
C VAL A 41 6.67 -7.65 14.30
N ARG A 42 5.75 -8.42 13.74
CA ARG A 42 4.96 -9.43 14.48
C ARG A 42 5.62 -10.80 14.46
N ASN A 43 6.20 -11.14 13.31
CA ASN A 43 6.96 -12.36 13.15
C ASN A 43 8.43 -12.02 12.95
N LEU A 44 9.26 -12.36 13.92
CA LEU A 44 10.70 -12.06 13.85
C LEU A 44 11.40 -12.82 12.72
N GLN A 45 10.91 -14.00 12.33
CA GLN A 45 11.42 -14.75 11.18
C GLN A 45 11.13 -14.05 9.86
N GLY A 46 10.10 -13.21 9.81
CA GLY A 46 9.76 -12.38 8.65
C GLY A 46 10.91 -11.44 8.23
N LEU A 47 11.76 -10.98 9.18
CA LEU A 47 12.95 -10.20 8.85
C LEU A 47 13.96 -10.99 8.01
N GLU A 48 14.13 -12.26 8.30
CA GLU A 48 15.02 -13.13 7.55
C GLU A 48 14.45 -13.45 6.16
N ALA A 49 13.16 -13.76 6.08
CA ALA A 49 12.45 -13.99 4.82
C ALA A 49 12.47 -12.73 3.94
N LEU A 50 12.20 -11.56 4.52
CA LEU A 50 12.23 -10.28 3.80
C LEU A 50 13.61 -9.97 3.21
N ALA A 51 14.68 -10.23 3.96
CA ALA A 51 16.03 -9.99 3.45
C ALA A 51 16.39 -10.83 2.20
N LYS A 52 15.71 -11.99 2.05
CA LYS A 52 15.89 -12.96 0.96
C LYS A 52 14.82 -12.84 -0.13
N VAL A 53 13.86 -11.92 -0.01
CA VAL A 53 12.76 -11.78 -0.96
C VAL A 53 13.28 -11.52 -2.38
N HIS A 54 12.66 -12.17 -3.36
CA HIS A 54 12.96 -12.03 -4.79
C HIS A 54 11.83 -11.30 -5.53
N THR A 55 10.59 -11.56 -5.13
CA THR A 55 9.41 -10.97 -5.76
C THR A 55 8.52 -10.36 -4.68
N ILE A 56 8.05 -9.13 -4.91
CA ILE A 56 7.02 -8.50 -4.10
C ILE A 56 5.77 -8.34 -4.96
N VAL A 57 4.68 -8.87 -4.46
CA VAL A 57 3.35 -8.78 -5.05
C VAL A 57 2.55 -7.73 -4.31
N PHE A 58 2.02 -6.77 -5.04
CA PHE A 58 1.13 -5.74 -4.51
C PHE A 58 -0.32 -6.09 -4.82
N ASP A 59 -1.20 -5.87 -3.86
CA ASP A 59 -2.61 -5.65 -4.15
C ASP A 59 -2.81 -4.22 -4.67
N LYS A 60 -3.89 -3.98 -5.45
CA LYS A 60 -4.18 -2.66 -6.00
C LYS A 60 -4.83 -1.75 -4.95
N THR A 61 -6.01 -2.17 -4.52
CA THR A 61 -6.95 -1.34 -3.73
C THR A 61 -6.45 -1.13 -2.31
N GLY A 62 -6.46 0.14 -1.86
CA GLY A 62 -5.98 0.48 -0.51
C GLY A 62 -4.48 0.33 -0.30
N THR A 63 -3.74 -0.23 -1.27
CA THR A 63 -2.30 -0.47 -1.24
C THR A 63 -1.56 0.47 -2.18
N LEU A 64 -1.56 0.22 -3.50
CA LEU A 64 -0.99 1.14 -4.49
C LEU A 64 -1.88 2.35 -4.73
N THR A 65 -3.19 2.22 -4.46
CA THR A 65 -4.15 3.31 -4.51
C THR A 65 -4.46 3.85 -3.11
N GLN A 66 -4.88 5.11 -3.06
CA GLN A 66 -5.40 5.72 -1.82
C GLN A 66 -6.84 5.29 -1.61
N GLU A 67 -7.30 5.32 -0.35
CA GLU A 67 -8.73 5.24 -0.07
C GLU A 67 -9.43 6.48 -0.61
N GLY A 68 -10.40 6.28 -1.49
CA GLY A 68 -11.18 7.35 -2.11
C GLY A 68 -11.19 7.26 -3.63
N LEU A 69 -12.11 8.01 -4.19
CA LEU A 69 -12.28 8.14 -5.63
C LEU A 69 -11.90 9.55 -6.05
N ALA A 70 -11.44 9.71 -7.29
CA ALA A 70 -11.32 11.00 -7.97
C ALA A 70 -12.10 10.96 -9.28
N VAL A 71 -12.52 12.11 -9.73
CA VAL A 71 -13.10 12.24 -11.07
C VAL A 71 -11.96 12.26 -12.07
N GLN A 72 -11.94 11.26 -12.94
CA GLN A 72 -10.94 11.13 -14.01
C GLN A 72 -11.35 11.89 -15.27
N ALA A 73 -12.62 11.75 -15.64
CA ALA A 73 -13.18 12.39 -16.83
C ALA A 73 -14.64 12.77 -16.56
N SER A 74 -15.09 13.80 -17.29
CA SER A 74 -16.46 14.28 -17.24
C SER A 74 -17.00 14.38 -18.66
N HIS A 75 -18.18 13.84 -18.88
CA HIS A 75 -18.78 13.70 -20.21
C HIS A 75 -20.18 14.32 -20.22
N ALA A 76 -20.49 15.08 -21.26
CA ALA A 76 -21.86 15.50 -21.51
C ALA A 76 -22.63 14.41 -22.28
N ALA A 77 -23.94 14.33 -22.05
CA ALA A 77 -24.80 13.34 -22.70
C ALA A 77 -24.87 13.47 -24.23
N ASN A 78 -24.66 14.69 -24.77
CA ASN A 78 -24.65 14.98 -26.18
C ASN A 78 -23.27 14.75 -26.86
N GLY A 79 -22.26 14.31 -26.11
CA GLY A 79 -20.89 14.08 -26.62
C GLY A 79 -20.07 15.35 -26.86
N GLU A 80 -20.58 16.54 -26.48
CA GLU A 80 -19.87 17.82 -26.54
C GLU A 80 -19.05 18.06 -25.27
N ALA A 81 -18.40 19.22 -25.20
CA ALA A 81 -17.73 19.65 -23.97
C ALA A 81 -18.75 19.82 -22.83
N LEU A 82 -18.42 19.31 -21.62
CA LEU A 82 -19.33 19.42 -20.49
C LEU A 82 -19.51 20.88 -20.08
N PRO A 83 -20.75 21.41 -20.06
CA PRO A 83 -21.04 22.74 -19.55
C PRO A 83 -20.65 22.86 -18.07
N ALA A 84 -20.01 23.97 -17.69
CA ALA A 84 -19.56 24.22 -16.32
C ALA A 84 -20.73 24.17 -15.31
N GLU A 85 -21.91 24.57 -15.72
CA GLU A 85 -23.14 24.51 -14.92
C GLU A 85 -23.48 23.11 -14.41
N TYR A 86 -23.22 22.04 -15.19
CA TYR A 86 -23.50 20.66 -14.77
C TYR A 86 -22.48 20.15 -13.77
N SER A 87 -21.22 20.57 -13.90
CA SER A 87 -20.19 20.29 -12.90
C SER A 87 -20.55 20.99 -11.58
N ALA A 88 -20.94 22.27 -11.64
CA ALA A 88 -21.35 23.04 -10.47
C ALA A 88 -22.59 22.43 -9.78
N LEU A 89 -23.58 21.98 -10.56
CA LEU A 89 -24.75 21.29 -10.06
C LEU A 89 -24.38 19.96 -9.35
N ALA A 90 -23.51 19.17 -9.97
CA ALA A 90 -23.04 17.92 -9.36
C ALA A 90 -22.29 18.16 -8.03
N VAL A 91 -21.45 19.20 -7.96
CA VAL A 91 -20.76 19.61 -6.73
C VAL A 91 -21.74 20.09 -5.67
N ALA A 92 -22.75 20.90 -6.04
CA ALA A 92 -23.76 21.39 -5.11
C ALA A 92 -24.55 20.24 -4.46
N LEU A 93 -24.90 19.20 -5.24
CA LEU A 93 -25.53 17.99 -4.73
C LEU A 93 -24.58 17.18 -3.86
N ALA A 94 -23.35 17.00 -4.30
CA ALA A 94 -22.34 16.21 -3.63
C ALA A 94 -21.95 16.77 -2.26
N LYS A 95 -21.99 18.09 -2.07
CA LYS A 95 -21.76 18.76 -0.77
C LYS A 95 -22.78 18.33 0.32
N GLN A 96 -23.91 17.79 -0.08
CA GLN A 96 -24.96 17.37 0.85
C GLN A 96 -24.83 15.90 1.32
N SER A 97 -23.85 15.14 0.82
CA SER A 97 -23.66 13.73 1.17
C SER A 97 -22.20 13.42 1.57
N MET A 98 -22.07 12.51 2.54
CA MET A 98 -20.75 12.01 3.00
C MET A 98 -20.26 10.79 2.21
N HIS A 99 -21.01 10.35 1.22
CA HIS A 99 -20.65 9.18 0.41
C HIS A 99 -19.30 9.38 -0.31
N PRO A 100 -18.44 8.35 -0.47
CA PRO A 100 -17.13 8.47 -1.14
C PRO A 100 -17.21 9.07 -2.55
N VAL A 101 -18.24 8.70 -3.32
CA VAL A 101 -18.53 9.27 -4.65
C VAL A 101 -18.79 10.78 -4.57
N SER A 102 -19.57 11.21 -3.60
CA SER A 102 -19.85 12.64 -3.39
C SER A 102 -18.60 13.40 -3.02
N LYS A 103 -17.73 12.83 -2.19
CA LYS A 103 -16.42 13.44 -1.87
C LYS A 103 -15.54 13.60 -3.11
N ALA A 104 -15.55 12.63 -4.03
CA ALA A 104 -14.83 12.73 -5.29
C ALA A 104 -15.34 13.89 -6.16
N LEU A 105 -16.67 14.04 -6.27
CA LEU A 105 -17.27 15.11 -7.05
C LEU A 105 -17.01 16.51 -6.46
N GLN A 106 -16.91 16.62 -5.12
CA GLN A 106 -16.58 17.89 -4.44
C GLN A 106 -15.18 18.43 -4.80
N SER A 107 -14.29 17.60 -5.34
CA SER A 107 -12.95 18.02 -5.77
C SER A 107 -12.93 18.63 -7.19
N LEU A 108 -14.06 18.59 -7.92
CA LEU A 108 -14.17 19.25 -9.21
C LEU A 108 -14.02 20.78 -9.06
N SER A 109 -13.20 21.37 -9.94
CA SER A 109 -13.10 22.82 -10.04
C SER A 109 -14.28 23.35 -10.85
N VAL A 110 -15.10 24.20 -10.24
CA VAL A 110 -16.35 24.70 -10.84
C VAL A 110 -16.34 26.24 -11.07
N GLY A 111 -15.23 26.90 -10.76
CA GLY A 111 -15.07 28.34 -11.01
C GLY A 111 -16.11 29.22 -10.29
N GLU A 112 -16.58 30.27 -10.97
CA GLU A 112 -17.55 31.23 -10.42
C GLU A 112 -18.97 30.64 -10.24
N ASP A 113 -19.28 29.52 -10.88
CA ASP A 113 -20.60 28.86 -10.82
C ASP A 113 -20.80 28.06 -9.53
N GLU A 114 -19.83 28.04 -8.61
CA GLU A 114 -19.90 27.25 -7.38
C GLU A 114 -21.14 27.55 -6.53
N HIS A 115 -21.64 28.77 -6.55
CA HIS A 115 -22.79 29.21 -5.76
C HIS A 115 -24.07 29.41 -6.57
N ALA A 116 -24.06 29.01 -7.85
CA ALA A 116 -25.20 29.20 -8.73
C ALA A 116 -26.43 28.31 -8.37
N TRP A 117 -26.21 27.25 -7.61
CA TRP A 117 -27.22 26.23 -7.33
C TRP A 117 -27.61 26.18 -5.85
N GLN A 118 -28.90 26.29 -5.56
CA GLN A 118 -29.46 26.10 -4.23
C GLN A 118 -30.22 24.77 -4.19
N VAL A 119 -29.86 23.89 -3.25
CA VAL A 119 -30.55 22.63 -2.98
C VAL A 119 -31.69 22.91 -2.01
N LEU A 120 -32.96 22.73 -2.45
CA LEU A 120 -34.16 22.98 -1.66
C LEU A 120 -34.57 21.75 -0.87
N GLN A 121 -34.55 20.58 -1.50
CA GLN A 121 -34.84 19.28 -0.91
C GLN A 121 -33.85 18.25 -1.39
N LEU A 122 -33.49 17.31 -0.53
CA LEU A 122 -32.58 16.20 -0.86
C LEU A 122 -33.12 14.88 -0.28
N GLN A 123 -33.05 13.84 -1.09
CA GLN A 123 -33.30 12.45 -0.72
C GLN A 123 -32.12 11.60 -1.10
N GLU A 124 -31.48 10.95 -0.15
CA GLU A 124 -30.43 9.97 -0.40
C GLU A 124 -31.04 8.57 -0.45
N LEU A 125 -30.91 7.88 -1.58
CA LEU A 125 -31.47 6.56 -1.85
C LEU A 125 -30.32 5.53 -1.83
N ALA A 126 -30.35 4.66 -0.83
CA ALA A 126 -29.29 3.66 -0.61
C ALA A 126 -29.04 2.80 -1.86
N GLY A 127 -27.79 2.72 -2.30
CA GLY A 127 -27.38 1.95 -3.47
C GLY A 127 -27.79 2.54 -4.83
N GLN A 128 -28.49 3.68 -4.85
CA GLN A 128 -28.96 4.33 -6.08
C GLN A 128 -28.29 5.68 -6.30
N GLY A 129 -28.35 6.59 -5.32
CA GLY A 129 -27.78 7.93 -5.40
C GLY A 129 -28.61 8.99 -4.70
N LEU A 130 -28.49 10.23 -5.17
CA LEU A 130 -29.13 11.41 -4.67
C LEU A 130 -30.25 11.87 -5.61
N ARG A 131 -31.43 12.17 -5.07
CA ARG A 131 -32.50 12.87 -5.75
C ARG A 131 -32.72 14.19 -5.04
N ALA A 132 -32.71 15.30 -5.78
CA ALA A 132 -32.84 16.60 -5.15
C ALA A 132 -33.70 17.56 -5.98
N GLN A 133 -34.42 18.45 -5.28
CA GLN A 133 -35.01 19.63 -5.91
C GLN A 133 -34.00 20.78 -5.81
N VAL A 134 -33.65 21.36 -6.94
CA VAL A 134 -32.64 22.42 -7.04
C VAL A 134 -33.22 23.62 -7.76
N GLN A 135 -32.71 24.80 -7.42
CA GLN A 135 -33.07 26.08 -8.03
C GLN A 135 -31.80 26.86 -8.35
N SER A 136 -31.80 27.60 -9.46
CA SER A 136 -30.73 28.51 -9.81
C SER A 136 -31.32 29.81 -10.36
N SER A 137 -30.80 30.95 -9.93
CA SER A 137 -31.21 32.26 -10.48
C SER A 137 -30.65 32.49 -11.87
N ALA A 138 -29.51 31.87 -12.21
CA ALA A 138 -28.82 32.01 -13.49
C ALA A 138 -29.31 31.01 -14.56
N HIS A 139 -29.81 29.85 -14.12
CA HIS A 139 -30.20 28.74 -15.00
C HIS A 139 -31.66 28.39 -14.80
N TRP A 140 -32.26 27.74 -15.82
CA TRP A 140 -33.66 27.26 -15.84
C TRP A 140 -34.70 28.33 -15.47
N GLN A 141 -34.43 29.60 -15.74
CA GLN A 141 -35.32 30.73 -15.47
C GLN A 141 -35.74 30.82 -13.95
N GLY A 142 -34.87 30.37 -13.06
CA GLY A 142 -35.15 30.38 -11.63
C GLY A 142 -36.21 29.36 -11.15
N GLN A 143 -36.65 28.45 -12.02
CA GLN A 143 -37.66 27.45 -11.69
C GLN A 143 -37.04 26.27 -10.92
N PRO A 144 -37.63 25.83 -9.79
CA PRO A 144 -37.18 24.63 -9.11
C PRO A 144 -37.38 23.38 -9.97
N ARG A 145 -36.37 22.54 -10.08
CA ARG A 145 -36.44 21.28 -10.85
C ARG A 145 -35.85 20.13 -10.06
N TRP A 146 -36.39 18.94 -10.32
CA TRP A 146 -35.89 17.71 -9.76
C TRP A 146 -34.71 17.15 -10.59
N VAL A 147 -33.64 16.75 -9.91
CA VAL A 147 -32.45 16.17 -10.51
C VAL A 147 -32.06 14.89 -9.80
N ARG A 148 -31.36 14.01 -10.50
CA ARG A 148 -30.80 12.77 -9.95
C ARG A 148 -29.31 12.73 -10.19
N LEU A 149 -28.56 12.29 -9.19
CA LEU A 149 -27.13 12.04 -9.26
C LEU A 149 -26.86 10.65 -8.70
N GLY A 150 -26.46 9.67 -9.53
CA GLY A 150 -26.32 8.31 -9.04
C GLY A 150 -25.96 7.29 -10.13
N SER A 151 -26.35 6.03 -9.87
CA SER A 151 -26.08 4.92 -10.79
C SER A 151 -26.75 5.10 -12.16
N LEU A 152 -26.23 4.41 -13.18
CA LEU A 152 -26.78 4.44 -14.53
C LEU A 152 -28.30 4.13 -14.55
N ALA A 153 -28.71 3.10 -13.83
CA ALA A 153 -30.12 2.70 -13.77
C ALA A 153 -31.01 3.77 -13.14
N PHE A 154 -30.51 4.46 -12.12
CA PHE A 154 -31.27 5.46 -11.35
C PHE A 154 -31.30 6.82 -12.04
N ALA A 155 -30.15 7.31 -12.50
CA ALA A 155 -30.04 8.68 -13.00
C ALA A 155 -30.13 8.79 -14.54
N ALA A 156 -29.83 7.71 -15.29
CA ALA A 156 -29.89 7.76 -16.75
C ALA A 156 -30.86 6.74 -17.35
N ALA A 157 -31.70 6.11 -16.53
CA ALA A 157 -32.66 5.08 -16.95
C ALA A 157 -32.05 3.97 -17.83
N GLY A 158 -30.76 3.66 -17.60
CA GLY A 158 -30.02 2.70 -18.40
C GLY A 158 -29.55 3.22 -19.76
N ASN A 159 -29.80 4.47 -20.11
CA ASN A 159 -29.55 5.02 -21.44
C ASN A 159 -28.40 6.06 -21.41
N TRP A 160 -27.17 5.62 -21.73
CA TRP A 160 -26.01 6.48 -21.91
C TRP A 160 -25.24 6.08 -23.18
N PRO A 161 -24.75 7.05 -23.97
CA PRO A 161 -24.14 6.75 -25.28
C PRO A 161 -22.89 5.91 -25.27
N GLN A 162 -22.16 5.89 -24.12
CA GLN A 162 -20.89 5.21 -23.97
C GLN A 162 -20.93 4.25 -22.77
N THR A 163 -20.26 3.12 -22.87
CA THR A 163 -20.11 2.20 -21.73
C THR A 163 -18.97 2.67 -20.84
N LEU A 164 -19.30 3.31 -19.71
CA LEU A 164 -18.34 3.73 -18.70
C LEU A 164 -18.24 2.66 -17.62
N THR A 165 -17.03 2.34 -17.19
CA THR A 165 -16.79 1.19 -16.28
C THR A 165 -17.19 1.52 -14.84
N GLN A 166 -16.92 2.75 -14.39
CA GLN A 166 -17.26 3.23 -13.05
C GLN A 166 -17.60 4.72 -13.14
N ALA A 167 -18.88 5.02 -13.21
CA ALA A 167 -19.34 6.39 -13.41
C ALA A 167 -20.58 6.71 -12.57
N VAL A 168 -20.74 7.99 -12.30
CA VAL A 168 -21.93 8.60 -11.70
C VAL A 168 -22.58 9.50 -12.72
N TYR A 169 -23.88 9.40 -12.83
CA TYR A 169 -24.68 10.07 -13.83
C TYR A 169 -25.53 11.16 -13.20
N LEU A 170 -25.58 12.32 -13.84
CA LEU A 170 -26.45 13.45 -13.51
C LEU A 170 -27.56 13.56 -14.55
N SER A 171 -28.79 13.70 -14.10
CA SER A 171 -29.95 13.88 -14.97
C SER A 171 -30.98 14.84 -14.40
N LEU A 172 -31.80 15.36 -15.29
CA LEU A 172 -32.98 16.18 -14.99
C LEU A 172 -34.24 15.33 -15.11
N GLU A 173 -35.10 15.36 -14.07
CA GLU A 173 -36.43 14.77 -14.19
C GLU A 173 -37.33 15.63 -15.07
N GLN A 174 -37.94 15.02 -16.08
CA GLN A 174 -38.94 15.68 -16.91
C GLN A 174 -40.28 15.62 -16.19
N SER A 175 -40.92 16.78 -16.06
CA SER A 175 -42.29 16.82 -15.53
C SER A 175 -43.22 16.16 -16.56
N GLU A 176 -43.86 15.05 -16.19
CA GLU A 176 -44.90 14.46 -16.99
C GLU A 176 -46.18 15.30 -16.90
N PRO A 177 -46.97 15.38 -17.99
CA PRO A 177 -48.31 15.94 -17.92
C PRO A 177 -49.14 15.13 -16.92
N GLU A 178 -49.90 15.83 -16.06
CA GLU A 178 -50.77 15.24 -15.06
C GLU A 178 -51.63 14.12 -15.66
N GLY A 179 -51.47 12.89 -15.20
CA GLY A 179 -52.39 11.79 -15.52
C GLY A 179 -51.81 10.43 -15.86
N MET A 180 -50.49 10.25 -15.96
CA MET A 180 -49.86 8.93 -16.20
C MET A 180 -49.03 8.50 -14.99
N ALA A 181 -49.36 7.35 -14.43
CA ALA A 181 -48.65 6.72 -13.30
C ALA A 181 -47.41 5.95 -13.79
N SER A 182 -46.54 6.58 -14.60
CA SER A 182 -45.25 6.03 -14.97
C SER A 182 -44.12 6.73 -14.21
N ALA A 183 -42.96 6.04 -14.05
CA ALA A 183 -41.79 6.67 -13.44
C ALA A 183 -41.39 7.90 -14.25
N PRO A 184 -41.04 9.05 -13.62
CA PRO A 184 -40.74 10.27 -14.35
C PRO A 184 -39.58 10.02 -15.32
N ALA A 185 -39.78 10.41 -16.57
CA ALA A 185 -38.73 10.36 -17.59
C ALA A 185 -37.55 11.21 -17.17
N VAL A 186 -36.34 10.74 -17.41
CA VAL A 186 -35.11 11.46 -17.06
C VAL A 186 -34.35 11.86 -18.33
N LEU A 187 -33.86 13.10 -18.35
CA LEU A 187 -32.97 13.61 -19.38
C LEU A 187 -31.53 13.54 -18.85
N PRO A 188 -30.67 12.66 -19.41
CA PRO A 188 -29.27 12.62 -19.03
C PRO A 188 -28.58 13.93 -19.37
N LEU A 189 -27.78 14.46 -18.44
CA LEU A 189 -27.04 15.72 -18.58
C LEU A 189 -25.52 15.44 -18.63
N ALA A 190 -25.00 14.73 -17.65
CA ALA A 190 -23.57 14.49 -17.49
C ALA A 190 -23.27 13.10 -16.91
N ALA A 191 -22.08 12.60 -17.16
CA ALA A 191 -21.49 11.48 -16.46
C ALA A 191 -20.10 11.84 -16.00
N PHE A 192 -19.77 11.41 -14.78
CA PHE A 192 -18.47 11.61 -14.14
C PHE A 192 -17.82 10.25 -13.93
N GLU A 193 -16.75 10.00 -14.67
CA GLU A 193 -15.98 8.76 -14.56
C GLU A 193 -15.09 8.85 -13.33
N LEU A 194 -15.17 7.83 -12.49
CA LEU A 194 -14.49 7.77 -11.20
C LEU A 194 -13.36 6.75 -11.25
N GLU A 195 -12.25 7.08 -10.62
CA GLU A 195 -11.11 6.18 -10.49
C GLU A 195 -10.48 6.31 -9.11
N GLU A 196 -9.88 5.21 -8.64
CA GLU A 196 -9.05 5.24 -7.45
C GLU A 196 -7.75 5.98 -7.73
N CYS A 197 -7.37 6.90 -6.83
CA CYS A 197 -6.12 7.65 -6.95
C CYS A 197 -4.92 6.76 -6.63
N VAL A 198 -3.98 6.66 -7.56
CA VAL A 198 -2.66 6.06 -7.31
C VAL A 198 -1.92 6.92 -6.27
N ARG A 199 -1.24 6.26 -5.31
CA ARG A 199 -0.43 6.98 -4.31
C ARG A 199 0.72 7.72 -4.99
N PRO A 200 1.00 8.97 -4.62
CA PRO A 200 2.07 9.76 -5.25
C PRO A 200 3.45 9.08 -5.18
N GLU A 201 3.72 8.37 -4.08
CA GLU A 201 4.98 7.67 -3.86
C GLU A 201 5.06 6.29 -4.52
N ALA A 202 3.96 5.74 -5.07
CA ALA A 202 3.91 4.35 -5.54
C ALA A 202 4.90 4.07 -6.67
N ALA A 203 4.98 4.94 -7.66
CA ALA A 203 5.91 4.78 -8.79
C ALA A 203 7.37 4.77 -8.32
N GLN A 204 7.73 5.68 -7.39
CA GLN A 204 9.08 5.72 -6.83
C GLN A 204 9.40 4.46 -6.03
N VAL A 205 8.46 3.96 -5.23
CA VAL A 205 8.62 2.72 -4.45
C VAL A 205 8.84 1.52 -5.35
N VAL A 206 8.07 1.39 -6.44
CA VAL A 206 8.24 0.31 -7.42
C VAL A 206 9.62 0.40 -8.08
N HIS A 207 10.02 1.58 -8.52
CA HIS A 207 11.35 1.82 -9.10
C HIS A 207 12.47 1.44 -8.12
N ASP A 208 12.37 1.86 -6.85
CA ASP A 208 13.39 1.58 -5.83
C ASP A 208 13.49 0.08 -5.52
N LEU A 209 12.37 -0.64 -5.46
CA LEU A 209 12.36 -2.10 -5.31
C LEU A 209 13.04 -2.79 -6.49
N GLN A 210 12.73 -2.37 -7.72
CA GLN A 210 13.35 -2.90 -8.94
C GLN A 210 14.87 -2.61 -8.97
N ALA A 211 15.29 -1.43 -8.55
CA ALA A 211 16.70 -1.06 -8.41
C ALA A 211 17.45 -1.92 -7.37
N LEU A 212 16.73 -2.41 -6.34
CA LEU A 212 17.26 -3.38 -5.37
C LEU A 212 17.25 -4.83 -5.87
N GLY A 213 16.88 -5.08 -7.14
CA GLY A 213 16.83 -6.39 -7.78
C GLY A 213 15.58 -7.20 -7.42
N ILE A 214 14.51 -6.55 -6.95
CA ILE A 214 13.24 -7.19 -6.62
C ILE A 214 12.32 -7.13 -7.84
N GLN A 215 11.73 -8.27 -8.21
CA GLN A 215 10.62 -8.28 -9.17
C GLN A 215 9.35 -7.77 -8.49
N VAL A 216 8.64 -6.88 -9.18
CA VAL A 216 7.38 -6.33 -8.66
C VAL A 216 6.23 -6.79 -9.55
N GLN A 217 5.17 -7.32 -8.91
CA GLN A 217 3.96 -7.79 -9.59
C GLN A 217 2.73 -7.16 -8.96
N LEU A 218 1.67 -7.00 -9.74
CA LEU A 218 0.37 -6.50 -9.30
C LEU A 218 -0.70 -7.57 -9.50
N LEU A 219 -1.42 -7.92 -8.44
CA LEU A 219 -2.58 -8.82 -8.50
C LEU A 219 -3.82 -8.08 -8.00
N SER A 220 -4.89 -8.03 -8.79
CA SER A 220 -6.13 -7.36 -8.41
C SER A 220 -7.37 -8.12 -8.84
N GLY A 221 -8.45 -7.97 -8.05
CA GLY A 221 -9.79 -8.45 -8.42
C GLY A 221 -10.50 -7.59 -9.45
N ASP A 222 -9.99 -6.39 -9.73
CA ASP A 222 -10.61 -5.41 -10.60
C ASP A 222 -10.50 -5.75 -12.08
N GLY A 223 -11.25 -4.98 -12.90
CA GLY A 223 -11.27 -5.15 -14.35
C GLY A 223 -9.92 -4.85 -15.02
N PRO A 224 -9.64 -5.49 -16.18
CA PRO A 224 -8.35 -5.39 -16.85
C PRO A 224 -7.90 -3.96 -17.16
N ALA A 225 -8.81 -3.10 -17.59
CA ALA A 225 -8.49 -1.71 -17.92
C ALA A 225 -8.01 -0.90 -16.70
N ALA A 226 -8.68 -1.05 -15.54
CA ALA A 226 -8.30 -0.35 -14.32
C ALA A 226 -6.94 -0.84 -13.78
N VAL A 227 -6.68 -2.16 -13.84
CA VAL A 227 -5.42 -2.74 -13.38
C VAL A 227 -4.27 -2.33 -14.29
N ALA A 228 -4.48 -2.35 -15.62
CA ALA A 228 -3.47 -1.94 -16.60
C ALA A 228 -3.04 -0.48 -16.40
N ARG A 229 -4.00 0.44 -16.20
CA ARG A 229 -3.69 1.86 -15.94
C ARG A 229 -2.84 2.06 -14.70
N VAL A 230 -3.19 1.40 -13.59
CA VAL A 230 -2.40 1.49 -12.36
C VAL A 230 -1.01 0.90 -12.56
N ALA A 231 -0.91 -0.27 -13.20
CA ALA A 231 0.37 -0.92 -13.49
C ALA A 231 1.29 -0.03 -14.34
N GLU A 232 0.74 0.60 -15.38
CA GLU A 232 1.45 1.55 -16.24
C GLU A 232 1.90 2.80 -15.46
N ALA A 233 0.99 3.39 -14.68
CA ALA A 233 1.27 4.59 -13.87
C ALA A 233 2.39 4.39 -12.86
N VAL A 234 2.55 3.17 -12.31
CA VAL A 234 3.58 2.85 -11.31
C VAL A 234 4.80 2.12 -11.89
N GLY A 235 4.79 1.75 -13.19
CA GLY A 235 5.90 1.06 -13.85
C GLY A 235 6.00 -0.43 -13.54
N ILE A 236 4.87 -1.13 -13.31
CA ILE A 236 4.81 -2.58 -13.10
C ILE A 236 4.51 -3.27 -14.44
N ALA A 237 5.45 -4.08 -14.94
CA ALA A 237 5.29 -4.82 -16.19
C ALA A 237 4.42 -6.09 -16.05
N HIS A 238 4.43 -6.73 -14.87
CA HIS A 238 3.73 -7.98 -14.62
C HIS A 238 2.50 -7.74 -13.75
N TYR A 239 1.31 -7.84 -14.34
CA TYR A 239 0.05 -7.68 -13.60
C TYR A 239 -1.00 -8.68 -14.04
N GLN A 240 -1.93 -8.99 -13.13
CA GLN A 240 -3.07 -9.85 -13.40
C GLN A 240 -4.33 -9.22 -12.81
N ALA A 241 -5.37 -9.15 -13.65
CA ALA A 241 -6.68 -8.60 -13.31
C ALA A 241 -7.70 -9.72 -13.06
N GLN A 242 -8.85 -9.36 -12.49
CA GLN A 242 -9.99 -10.28 -12.23
C GLN A 242 -9.58 -11.52 -11.42
N ARG A 243 -8.66 -11.37 -10.45
CA ARG A 243 -8.19 -12.46 -9.61
C ARG A 243 -8.95 -12.50 -8.29
N SER A 244 -9.65 -13.60 -8.06
CA SER A 244 -10.23 -13.89 -6.75
C SER A 244 -9.12 -14.06 -5.69
N PRO A 245 -9.42 -13.95 -4.38
CA PRO A 245 -8.43 -14.24 -3.34
C PRO A 245 -7.79 -15.62 -3.46
N GLN A 246 -8.54 -16.63 -3.93
CA GLN A 246 -8.02 -17.96 -4.21
C GLN A 246 -7.04 -17.97 -5.38
N ASP A 247 -7.36 -17.26 -6.48
CA ASP A 247 -6.46 -17.16 -7.64
C ASP A 247 -5.16 -16.44 -7.28
N LYS A 248 -5.23 -15.38 -6.45
CA LYS A 248 -4.06 -14.70 -5.93
C LYS A 248 -3.18 -15.64 -5.10
N LEU A 249 -3.78 -16.44 -4.22
CA LEU A 249 -3.05 -17.43 -3.42
C LEU A 249 -2.38 -18.48 -4.30
N LEU A 250 -3.07 -19.01 -5.32
CA LEU A 250 -2.50 -19.95 -6.27
C LEU A 250 -1.34 -19.34 -7.07
N ALA A 251 -1.45 -18.07 -7.46
CA ALA A 251 -0.37 -17.36 -8.14
C ALA A 251 0.89 -17.24 -7.26
N LEU A 252 0.73 -16.94 -5.96
CA LEU A 252 1.84 -16.91 -5.01
C LEU A 252 2.48 -18.30 -4.88
N GLN A 253 1.67 -19.33 -4.69
CA GLN A 253 2.14 -20.72 -4.55
C GLN A 253 2.90 -21.20 -5.80
N ALA A 254 2.46 -20.78 -6.99
CA ALA A 254 3.17 -21.09 -8.23
C ALA A 254 4.57 -20.47 -8.30
N LEU A 255 4.76 -19.26 -7.77
CA LEU A 255 6.07 -18.63 -7.64
C LEU A 255 6.93 -19.34 -6.59
N GLN A 256 6.36 -19.66 -5.44
CA GLN A 256 7.03 -20.38 -4.35
C GLN A 256 7.50 -21.78 -4.77
N ALA A 257 6.71 -22.48 -5.61
CA ALA A 257 7.08 -23.78 -6.18
C ALA A 257 8.34 -23.73 -7.06
N GLN A 258 8.70 -22.53 -7.57
CA GLN A 258 9.93 -22.28 -8.32
C GLN A 258 11.11 -21.86 -7.41
N ASN A 259 11.00 -22.03 -6.08
CA ASN A 259 11.97 -21.58 -5.07
C ASN A 259 12.16 -20.04 -5.05
N VAL A 260 11.14 -19.30 -5.47
CA VAL A 260 11.12 -17.82 -5.38
C VAL A 260 10.54 -17.43 -4.03
N THR A 261 11.27 -16.68 -3.23
CA THR A 261 10.74 -16.11 -1.98
C THR A 261 9.84 -14.92 -2.32
N VAL A 262 8.57 -15.01 -1.96
CA VAL A 262 7.52 -14.07 -2.34
C VAL A 262 7.06 -13.25 -1.15
N GLY A 263 7.10 -11.92 -1.32
CA GLY A 263 6.46 -10.97 -0.40
C GLY A 263 5.09 -10.55 -0.92
N MET A 264 4.10 -10.41 -0.02
CA MET A 264 2.78 -9.87 -0.34
C MET A 264 2.53 -8.58 0.43
N VAL A 265 2.03 -7.56 -0.26
CA VAL A 265 1.66 -6.27 0.31
C VAL A 265 0.18 -6.01 0.04
N GLY A 266 -0.61 -5.80 1.08
CA GLY A 266 -2.05 -5.59 0.96
C GLY A 266 -2.67 -4.90 2.17
N ASP A 267 -3.92 -4.46 2.03
CA ASP A 267 -4.73 -3.91 3.13
C ASP A 267 -5.41 -5.00 3.96
N GLY A 268 -5.51 -6.21 3.41
CA GLY A 268 -6.04 -7.41 4.04
C GLY A 268 -7.55 -7.43 4.26
N LEU A 269 -8.30 -6.51 3.67
CA LEU A 269 -9.77 -6.56 3.72
C LEU A 269 -10.29 -7.85 3.11
N ASN A 270 -9.76 -8.21 1.93
CA ASN A 270 -10.16 -9.41 1.19
C ASN A 270 -9.03 -10.46 1.09
N ASP A 271 -7.79 -10.05 1.32
CA ASP A 271 -6.59 -10.82 1.02
C ASP A 271 -5.91 -11.44 2.27
N GLY A 272 -6.62 -11.55 3.40
CA GLY A 272 -6.09 -12.18 4.62
C GLY A 272 -5.45 -13.56 4.40
N PRO A 273 -6.09 -14.49 3.66
CA PRO A 273 -5.48 -15.78 3.31
C PRO A 273 -4.25 -15.66 2.40
N VAL A 274 -4.24 -14.66 1.50
CA VAL A 274 -3.12 -14.41 0.57
C VAL A 274 -1.90 -13.89 1.34
N LEU A 275 -2.10 -12.94 2.27
CA LEU A 275 -1.05 -12.44 3.16
C LEU A 275 -0.45 -13.57 4.01
N ALA A 276 -1.28 -14.46 4.53
CA ALA A 276 -0.82 -15.60 5.34
C ALA A 276 -0.10 -16.68 4.52
N GLY A 277 -0.36 -16.75 3.20
CA GLY A 277 0.26 -17.72 2.29
C GLY A 277 1.57 -17.27 1.68
N ALA A 278 1.94 -15.99 1.82
CA ALA A 278 3.22 -15.47 1.36
C ALA A 278 4.36 -15.86 2.31
N ASP A 279 5.61 -15.88 1.81
CA ASP A 279 6.80 -16.11 2.66
C ASP A 279 7.05 -14.94 3.60
N VAL A 280 6.64 -13.74 3.20
CA VAL A 280 6.65 -12.53 4.02
C VAL A 280 5.51 -11.61 3.61
N SER A 281 4.88 -10.95 4.58
CA SER A 281 3.70 -10.13 4.32
C SER A 281 3.72 -8.79 5.05
N PHE A 282 3.19 -7.77 4.36
CA PHE A 282 2.98 -6.42 4.88
C PHE A 282 1.49 -6.09 4.87
N ALA A 283 0.96 -5.68 6.03
CA ALA A 283 -0.35 -5.09 6.15
C ALA A 283 -0.25 -3.58 6.39
N PHE A 284 -1.05 -2.81 5.67
CA PHE A 284 -1.07 -1.35 5.77
C PHE A 284 -2.07 -0.84 6.80
N GLY A 285 -1.81 0.34 7.35
CA GLY A 285 -2.35 1.05 8.50
C GLY A 285 -3.81 0.88 8.89
N ARG A 286 -4.74 0.87 7.94
CA ARG A 286 -6.17 0.62 8.17
C ARG A 286 -6.61 -0.81 7.92
N ALA A 287 -5.65 -1.70 7.68
CA ALA A 287 -5.95 -3.12 7.53
C ALA A 287 -6.83 -3.63 8.66
N VAL A 288 -7.81 -4.45 8.32
CA VAL A 288 -8.69 -5.07 9.30
C VAL A 288 -7.91 -5.84 10.37
N PRO A 289 -8.40 -5.92 11.61
CA PRO A 289 -7.69 -6.60 12.70
C PRO A 289 -7.20 -8.00 12.33
N LEU A 290 -7.97 -8.75 11.54
CA LEU A 290 -7.61 -10.09 11.09
C LEU A 290 -6.39 -10.11 10.16
N ALA A 291 -6.27 -9.14 9.25
CA ALA A 291 -5.12 -9.02 8.35
C ALA A 291 -3.86 -8.62 9.10
N ARG A 292 -3.97 -7.66 10.03
CA ARG A 292 -2.89 -7.32 10.96
C ARG A 292 -2.46 -8.54 11.77
N ALA A 293 -3.41 -9.41 12.16
CA ALA A 293 -3.13 -10.61 12.92
C ALA A 293 -2.40 -11.69 12.11
N ARG A 294 -2.43 -11.67 10.78
CA ARG A 294 -1.83 -12.68 9.91
C ARG A 294 -0.60 -12.22 9.14
N SER A 295 -0.29 -10.92 9.15
CA SER A 295 0.88 -10.38 8.48
C SER A 295 2.12 -10.41 9.38
N ASP A 296 3.31 -10.50 8.76
CA ASP A 296 4.60 -10.44 9.46
C ASP A 296 4.95 -9.02 9.89
N PHE A 297 4.61 -8.05 9.04
CA PHE A 297 4.85 -6.63 9.26
C PHE A 297 3.54 -5.85 9.20
N VAL A 298 3.36 -4.91 10.13
CA VAL A 298 2.26 -3.95 10.10
C VAL A 298 2.86 -2.54 10.02
N VAL A 299 2.58 -1.85 8.92
CA VAL A 299 2.98 -0.47 8.71
C VAL A 299 1.94 0.45 9.35
N LEU A 300 2.35 1.19 10.37
CA LEU A 300 1.50 2.17 11.06
C LEU A 300 1.47 3.44 10.20
N GLY A 301 0.43 3.63 9.44
CA GLY A 301 0.32 4.73 8.49
C GLY A 301 0.11 4.24 7.07
N SER A 302 0.30 5.13 6.10
CA SER A 302 -0.02 4.87 4.70
C SER A 302 1.17 5.09 3.75
N ASP A 303 2.39 5.22 4.27
CA ASP A 303 3.58 5.49 3.46
C ASP A 303 4.22 4.21 2.92
N LEU A 304 4.08 3.98 1.61
CA LEU A 304 4.66 2.82 0.92
C LEU A 304 6.19 2.76 0.96
N ARG A 305 6.87 3.90 1.14
CA ARG A 305 8.35 3.95 1.23
C ARG A 305 8.89 3.12 2.39
N GLN A 306 8.08 2.88 3.41
CA GLN A 306 8.45 2.03 4.54
C GLN A 306 8.73 0.57 4.13
N ILE A 307 8.17 0.07 3.02
CA ILE A 307 8.48 -1.26 2.50
C ILE A 307 9.95 -1.33 2.07
N VAL A 308 10.38 -0.37 1.23
CA VAL A 308 11.77 -0.29 0.74
C VAL A 308 12.74 -0.14 1.90
N GLN A 309 12.40 0.73 2.86
CA GLN A 309 13.22 0.98 4.05
C GLN A 309 13.33 -0.26 4.92
N THR A 310 12.22 -0.99 5.13
CA THR A 310 12.21 -2.22 5.92
C THR A 310 13.02 -3.32 5.24
N LEU A 311 12.92 -3.48 3.91
CA LEU A 311 13.71 -4.42 3.13
C LEU A 311 15.21 -4.15 3.27
N ALA A 312 15.62 -2.90 3.07
CA ALA A 312 17.03 -2.52 3.19
C ALA A 312 17.55 -2.73 4.62
N PHE A 313 16.71 -2.44 5.62
CA PHE A 313 17.04 -2.65 7.02
C PHE A 313 17.11 -4.15 7.38
N ALA A 314 16.23 -4.98 6.84
CA ALA A 314 16.28 -6.44 7.00
C ALA A 314 17.57 -7.02 6.41
N ARG A 315 17.97 -6.57 5.21
CA ARG A 315 19.25 -6.97 4.59
C ARG A 315 20.46 -6.54 5.44
N LYS A 316 20.42 -5.34 6.03
CA LYS A 316 21.47 -4.85 6.95
C LYS A 316 21.51 -5.70 8.21
N THR A 317 20.35 -6.04 8.78
CA THR A 317 20.23 -6.89 9.97
C THR A 317 20.84 -8.26 9.72
N LEU A 318 20.50 -8.90 8.61
CA LEU A 318 21.05 -10.22 8.25
C LEU A 318 22.57 -10.18 8.03
N ARG A 319 23.08 -9.08 7.49
CA ARG A 319 24.55 -8.88 7.36
C ARG A 319 25.21 -8.82 8.73
N ILE A 320 24.63 -8.11 9.70
CA ILE A 320 25.15 -8.06 11.08
C ILE A 320 25.07 -9.43 11.75
N VAL A 321 23.98 -10.17 11.57
CA VAL A 321 23.86 -11.56 12.05
C VAL A 321 25.00 -12.42 11.50
N ARG A 322 25.26 -12.37 10.20
CA ARG A 322 26.35 -13.13 9.57
C ARG A 322 27.73 -12.72 10.10
N GLN A 323 27.96 -11.43 10.34
CA GLN A 323 29.20 -10.95 10.97
C GLN A 323 29.37 -11.52 12.38
N ASN A 324 28.30 -11.50 13.19
CA ASN A 324 28.34 -12.02 14.54
C ASN A 324 28.57 -13.53 14.59
N LEU A 325 27.93 -14.28 13.70
CA LEU A 325 28.14 -15.73 13.55
C LEU A 325 29.59 -16.03 13.11
N GLY A 326 30.09 -15.31 12.11
CA GLY A 326 31.46 -15.43 11.61
C GLY A 326 32.50 -15.14 12.70
N TRP A 327 32.28 -14.08 13.50
CA TRP A 327 33.12 -13.76 14.67
C TRP A 327 33.12 -14.87 15.71
N ALA A 328 31.91 -15.36 16.10
CA ALA A 328 31.80 -16.42 17.10
C ALA A 328 32.48 -17.73 16.65
N MET A 329 32.34 -18.08 15.38
CA MET A 329 33.05 -19.24 14.79
C MET A 329 34.56 -19.05 14.80
N ALA A 330 35.04 -17.88 14.34
CA ALA A 330 36.48 -17.58 14.30
C ALA A 330 37.10 -17.62 15.72
N TYR A 331 36.41 -17.03 16.71
CA TYR A 331 36.84 -17.10 18.12
C TYR A 331 36.98 -18.54 18.61
N ASN A 332 36.00 -19.40 18.34
CA ASN A 332 36.04 -20.81 18.77
C ASN A 332 37.13 -21.60 18.04
N ILE A 333 37.30 -21.41 16.73
CA ILE A 333 38.32 -22.08 15.91
C ILE A 333 39.73 -21.78 16.46
N VAL A 334 39.97 -20.56 16.93
CA VAL A 334 41.25 -20.16 17.49
C VAL A 334 41.39 -20.62 18.96
N SER A 335 40.40 -20.34 19.79
CA SER A 335 40.51 -20.51 21.26
C SER A 335 40.51 -21.95 21.71
N VAL A 336 39.75 -22.84 21.00
CA VAL A 336 39.63 -24.26 21.41
C VAL A 336 40.97 -25.03 21.32
N PRO A 337 41.72 -24.94 20.20
CA PRO A 337 43.04 -25.60 20.14
C PRO A 337 44.03 -25.11 21.21
N PHE A 338 44.10 -23.79 21.46
CA PHE A 338 45.00 -23.25 22.51
C PHE A 338 44.59 -23.70 23.91
N ALA A 339 43.27 -23.80 24.17
CA ALA A 339 42.75 -24.35 25.43
C ALA A 339 43.11 -25.84 25.61
N ALA A 340 42.96 -26.64 24.55
CA ALA A 340 43.28 -28.07 24.54
C ALA A 340 44.78 -28.32 24.78
N LEU A 341 45.65 -27.47 24.26
CA LEU A 341 47.10 -27.52 24.49
C LEU A 341 47.48 -27.03 25.90
N GLY A 342 46.55 -26.56 26.72
CA GLY A 342 46.82 -26.07 28.08
C GLY A 342 47.52 -24.71 28.12
N MET A 343 47.52 -23.96 27.02
CA MET A 343 48.20 -22.65 26.88
C MET A 343 47.33 -21.50 27.44
N VAL A 344 46.07 -21.74 27.77
CA VAL A 344 45.11 -20.71 28.24
C VAL A 344 44.78 -20.95 29.71
N PRO A 345 45.06 -20.01 30.62
CA PRO A 345 44.60 -20.12 32.01
C PRO A 345 43.07 -19.89 32.10
N PRO A 346 42.38 -20.47 33.12
CA PRO A 346 40.91 -20.41 33.23
C PRO A 346 40.33 -19.00 33.27
N TRP A 347 40.98 -18.06 33.92
CA TRP A 347 40.53 -16.67 33.99
C TRP A 347 40.57 -15.98 32.64
N LEU A 348 41.60 -16.28 31.83
CA LEU A 348 41.74 -15.73 30.49
C LEU A 348 40.70 -16.32 29.53
N ALA A 349 40.38 -17.61 29.67
CA ALA A 349 39.29 -18.25 28.93
C ALA A 349 37.93 -17.59 29.23
N GLY A 350 37.63 -17.32 30.49
CA GLY A 350 36.41 -16.62 30.90
C GLY A 350 36.33 -15.17 30.40
N LEU A 351 37.44 -14.44 30.48
CA LEU A 351 37.52 -13.07 29.97
C LEU A 351 37.33 -13.00 28.44
N GLY A 352 37.99 -13.91 27.71
CA GLY A 352 37.86 -13.99 26.25
C GLY A 352 36.42 -14.31 25.80
N MET A 353 35.74 -15.25 26.51
CA MET A 353 34.34 -15.58 26.23
C MET A 353 33.42 -14.38 26.51
N ALA A 354 33.61 -13.66 27.63
CA ALA A 354 32.84 -12.47 27.96
C ALA A 354 33.07 -11.36 26.95
N ALA A 355 34.30 -11.09 26.54
CA ALA A 355 34.65 -10.10 25.50
C ALA A 355 34.04 -10.44 24.15
N SER A 356 34.07 -11.73 23.75
CA SER A 356 33.44 -12.18 22.50
C SER A 356 31.91 -11.96 22.51
N SER A 357 31.24 -12.28 23.61
CA SER A 357 29.81 -12.05 23.77
C SER A 357 29.47 -10.56 23.77
N LEU A 358 30.25 -9.74 24.45
CA LEU A 358 30.10 -8.27 24.44
C LEU A 358 30.25 -7.67 23.06
N TRP A 359 31.23 -8.14 22.28
CA TRP A 359 31.42 -7.72 20.89
C TRP A 359 30.17 -7.97 20.04
N VAL A 360 29.56 -9.15 20.13
CA VAL A 360 28.33 -9.51 19.42
C VAL A 360 27.18 -8.56 19.76
N VAL A 361 27.02 -8.23 21.04
CA VAL A 361 25.99 -7.28 21.51
C VAL A 361 26.24 -5.87 20.99
N ILE A 362 27.49 -5.38 21.08
CA ILE A 362 27.87 -4.05 20.59
C ILE A 362 27.66 -3.95 19.07
N ASN A 363 28.03 -4.97 18.32
CA ASN A 363 27.81 -4.98 16.87
C ASN A 363 26.32 -4.97 16.52
N ALA A 364 25.49 -5.71 17.26
CA ALA A 364 24.04 -5.70 17.10
C ALA A 364 23.41 -4.33 17.50
N ALA A 365 23.97 -3.65 18.51
CA ALA A 365 23.49 -2.33 18.95
C ALA A 365 23.61 -1.25 17.86
N ARG A 366 24.45 -1.44 16.84
CA ARG A 366 24.51 -0.56 15.66
C ARG A 366 23.20 -0.47 14.89
N LEU A 367 22.29 -1.44 15.06
CA LEU A 367 20.94 -1.40 14.52
C LEU A 367 20.02 -0.42 15.28
N ALA A 368 20.26 -0.20 16.57
CA ALA A 368 19.44 0.67 17.40
C ALA A 368 19.58 2.17 17.04
N GLY A 369 20.78 2.60 16.67
CA GLY A 369 21.11 3.99 16.32
C GLY A 369 20.94 4.31 14.84
N SER A 370 20.60 3.33 14.02
CA SER A 370 20.39 3.54 12.58
C SER A 370 19.06 4.26 12.35
N LYS A 371 19.07 5.61 12.41
CA LYS A 371 18.08 6.37 11.66
C LYS A 371 18.20 5.88 10.23
N ASN A 372 17.10 5.43 9.67
CA ASN A 372 17.06 4.93 8.27
C ASN A 372 17.17 6.12 7.32
N GLN A 373 18.31 6.78 7.35
CA GLN A 373 18.79 7.59 6.25
C GLN A 373 19.37 6.62 5.21
N LEU A 374 18.47 5.87 4.54
CA LEU A 374 18.68 5.69 3.12
C LEU A 374 18.43 7.06 2.50
N ALA A 375 19.49 7.89 2.54
CA ALA A 375 19.72 8.77 1.45
C ALA A 375 20.00 7.84 0.25
N LEU A 376 18.93 7.30 -0.35
CA LEU A 376 18.92 7.12 -1.80
C LEU A 376 19.30 8.51 -2.30
N PRO A 377 20.30 8.65 -3.22
CA PRO A 377 20.66 9.95 -3.72
C PRO A 377 19.37 10.59 -4.21
N LEU A 378 18.90 11.61 -3.48
CA LEU A 378 17.90 12.54 -3.96
C LEU A 378 18.53 13.22 -5.17
N GLN A 379 18.44 12.58 -6.34
CA GLN A 379 18.67 13.23 -7.59
C GLN A 379 17.42 14.04 -7.92
N ALA A 380 17.64 15.35 -7.83
CA ALA A 380 16.86 16.40 -8.44
C ALA A 380 15.47 16.66 -7.84
N GLU A 381 15.39 17.55 -6.87
CA GLU A 381 14.42 18.63 -6.93
C GLU A 381 14.46 19.24 -8.34
N GLY A 382 13.33 19.15 -9.07
CA GLY A 382 13.15 19.89 -10.31
C GLY A 382 12.67 19.08 -11.51
N ALA A 383 11.56 18.37 -11.37
CA ALA A 383 10.66 18.11 -12.48
C ALA A 383 9.26 17.80 -11.92
N SER A 384 8.48 18.84 -11.71
CA SER A 384 7.04 18.69 -11.67
C SER A 384 6.61 18.02 -12.98
N PRO A 385 5.76 16.99 -12.94
CA PRO A 385 5.26 16.36 -14.15
C PRO A 385 4.48 17.38 -14.98
N GLN A 386 4.96 17.69 -16.17
CA GLN A 386 4.38 18.69 -17.08
C GLN A 386 3.03 18.28 -17.72
N TRP A 387 2.37 17.26 -17.22
CA TRP A 387 1.09 16.81 -17.77
C TRP A 387 -0.15 17.44 -17.10
N ILE A 388 0.05 18.39 -16.14
CA ILE A 388 -1.06 19.13 -15.51
C ILE A 388 -1.55 20.34 -16.36
N ASN A 389 -0.81 20.75 -17.40
CA ASN A 389 -1.17 21.89 -18.23
C ASN A 389 -0.87 21.62 -19.71
N GLN A 390 -1.66 20.79 -20.37
CA GLN A 390 -1.84 20.92 -21.81
C GLN A 390 -3.30 21.28 -22.10
N PRO A 391 -3.57 22.51 -22.57
CA PRO A 391 -4.85 22.81 -23.18
C PRO A 391 -4.94 22.01 -24.48
N THR A 392 -5.99 21.20 -24.63
CA THR A 392 -6.34 20.57 -25.89
C THR A 392 -6.58 21.67 -26.92
N ALA A 393 -5.66 21.82 -27.86
CA ALA A 393 -5.85 22.61 -29.09
C ALA A 393 -6.28 21.66 -30.20
N GLY A 394 -7.39 22.01 -30.84
CA GLY A 394 -7.83 21.45 -32.12
C GLY A 394 -9.10 20.63 -32.06
#